data_a57cf0cff7c38a78f00a6cd71ab2d054
#
_entry.id   a57cf0cff7c38a78f00a6cd71ab2d054
#
_cell.length_a   1.000
_cell.length_b   1.000
_cell.length_c   1.000
_cell.angle_alpha   90.00
_cell.angle_beta   90.00
_cell.angle_gamma   90.00
#
_symmetry.space_group_name_H-M   'P 1'
#
loop_
_entity.id
_entity.type
_entity.pdbx_description
1 polymer ?
#
loop_
_entity_poly.entity_id
_entity_poly.type
_entity_poly.pdbx_seq_one_letter_code
_entity_poly.pdbx_strand_id
1 'polypeptide(L)' 'MDLEKLHLLENRIEEILAQHAAVCEERDRLKQQLNEAESRVNAIAAELATHAQERAEIKARVERLLDRLDGLGLS' A
#
# COMPACT_ATOMS: atom_id res chain seq x y z
N MET A 1 -36.65 -30.68 -29.16
CA MET A 1 -35.85 -29.56 -28.73
C MET A 1 -35.29 -28.85 -29.93
N ASP A 2 -35.37 -27.54 -29.98
CA ASP A 2 -34.93 -26.71 -31.09
C ASP A 2 -33.43 -26.52 -31.06
N LEU A 3 -32.74 -26.81 -32.17
CA LEU A 3 -31.28 -26.62 -32.29
C LEU A 3 -30.87 -25.15 -32.17
N GLU A 4 -31.71 -24.23 -32.63
CA GLU A 4 -31.44 -22.80 -32.51
C GLU A 4 -31.37 -22.37 -31.06
N LYS A 5 -32.29 -22.92 -30.24
CA LYS A 5 -32.30 -22.62 -28.80
C LYS A 5 -31.05 -23.17 -28.10
N LEU A 6 -30.60 -24.36 -28.53
CA LEU A 6 -29.35 -24.93 -28.02
C LEU A 6 -28.14 -24.06 -28.35
N HIS A 7 -28.05 -23.59 -29.59
CA HIS A 7 -26.96 -22.70 -30.00
C HIS A 7 -26.99 -21.40 -29.23
N LEU A 8 -28.16 -20.81 -29.01
CA LEU A 8 -28.29 -19.59 -28.21
C LEU A 8 -27.82 -19.83 -26.78
N LEU A 9 -28.18 -20.97 -26.20
CA LEU A 9 -27.77 -21.36 -24.84
C LEU A 9 -26.25 -21.52 -24.75
N GLU A 10 -25.67 -22.23 -25.72
CA GLU A 10 -24.22 -22.42 -25.80
C GLU A 10 -23.47 -21.09 -25.88
N ASN A 11 -23.94 -20.21 -26.77
CA ASN A 11 -23.34 -18.88 -26.92
C ASN A 11 -23.43 -18.07 -25.63
N ARG A 12 -24.56 -18.19 -24.94
CA ARG A 12 -24.77 -17.48 -23.67
C ARG A 12 -23.81 -17.97 -22.60
N ILE A 13 -23.62 -19.29 -22.53
CA ILE A 13 -22.70 -19.91 -21.59
C ILE A 13 -21.27 -19.46 -21.88
N GLU A 14 -20.87 -19.44 -23.15
CA GLU A 14 -19.53 -18.99 -23.54
C GLU A 14 -19.30 -17.54 -23.16
N GLU A 15 -20.29 -16.66 -23.35
CA GLU A 15 -20.22 -15.26 -22.93
C GLU A 15 -20.04 -15.14 -21.42
N ILE A 16 -20.81 -15.89 -20.66
CA ILE A 16 -20.73 -15.87 -19.19
C ILE A 16 -19.37 -16.35 -18.72
N LEU A 17 -18.83 -17.41 -19.31
CA LEU A 17 -17.52 -17.92 -18.96
C LEU A 17 -16.41 -16.91 -19.28
N ALA A 18 -16.52 -16.26 -20.44
CA ALA A 18 -15.55 -15.22 -20.82
C ALA A 18 -15.60 -14.02 -19.88
N GLN A 19 -16.80 -13.58 -19.50
CA GLN A 19 -16.98 -12.49 -18.56
C GLN A 19 -16.44 -12.86 -17.17
N HIS A 20 -16.71 -14.09 -16.74
CA HIS A 20 -16.21 -14.59 -15.46
C HIS A 20 -14.68 -14.62 -15.44
N ALA A 21 -14.07 -15.12 -16.51
CA ALA A 21 -12.61 -15.14 -16.62
C ALA A 21 -12.03 -13.72 -16.54
N ALA A 22 -12.63 -12.76 -17.24
CA ALA A 22 -12.19 -11.37 -17.23
C ALA A 22 -12.31 -10.75 -15.83
N VAL A 23 -13.41 -11.02 -15.13
CA VAL A 23 -13.62 -10.52 -13.77
C VAL A 23 -12.58 -11.12 -12.80
N CYS A 24 -12.27 -12.41 -12.95
CA CYS A 24 -11.26 -13.06 -12.12
C CYS A 24 -9.87 -12.47 -12.36
N GLU A 25 -9.51 -12.20 -13.60
CA GLU A 25 -8.24 -11.55 -13.94
C GLU A 25 -8.16 -10.15 -13.33
N GLU A 26 -9.24 -9.38 -13.43
CA GLU A 26 -9.31 -8.05 -12.85
C GLU A 26 -9.19 -8.10 -11.33
N ARG A 27 -9.87 -9.05 -10.70
CA ARG A 27 -9.76 -9.28 -9.25
C ARG A 27 -8.33 -9.57 -8.84
N ASP A 28 -7.65 -10.46 -9.55
CA ASP A 28 -6.29 -10.85 -9.23
C ASP A 28 -5.32 -9.67 -9.41
N ARG A 29 -5.52 -8.88 -10.45
CA ARG A 29 -4.75 -7.66 -10.69
C ARG A 29 -4.92 -6.67 -9.56
N LEU A 30 -6.16 -6.45 -9.13
CA LEU A 30 -6.47 -5.53 -8.02
C LEU A 30 -5.89 -6.02 -6.70
N LYS A 31 -5.93 -7.33 -6.44
CA LYS A 31 -5.30 -7.91 -5.25
C LYS A 31 -3.80 -7.65 -5.23
N GLN A 32 -3.14 -7.80 -6.37
CA GLN A 32 -1.72 -7.56 -6.48
C GLN A 32 -1.40 -6.07 -6.23
N GLN A 33 -2.18 -5.17 -6.83
CA GLN A 33 -2.02 -3.74 -6.61
C GLN A 33 -2.22 -3.36 -5.15
N LEU A 34 -3.21 -3.97 -4.49
CA LEU A 34 -3.46 -3.73 -3.08
C LEU A 34 -2.28 -4.19 -2.22
N ASN A 35 -1.75 -5.38 -2.47
CA ASN A 35 -0.59 -5.90 -1.74
C ASN A 35 0.62 -4.99 -1.91
N GLU A 36 0.86 -4.51 -3.12
CA GLU A 36 1.96 -3.58 -3.40
C GLU A 36 1.77 -2.25 -2.68
N ALA A 37 0.54 -1.73 -2.66
CA ALA A 37 0.21 -0.49 -1.98
C ALA A 37 0.40 -0.64 -0.46
N GLU A 38 -0.04 -1.76 0.12
CA GLU A 38 0.15 -2.04 1.54
C GLU A 38 1.62 -2.13 1.92
N SER A 39 2.43 -2.77 1.07
CA SER A 39 3.87 -2.86 1.28
C SER A 39 4.52 -1.48 1.27
N ARG A 40 4.11 -0.61 0.35
CA ARG A 40 4.61 0.76 0.28
C ARG A 40 4.20 1.58 1.51
N VAL A 41 2.96 1.44 1.94
CA VAL A 41 2.46 2.12 3.15
C VAL A 41 3.27 1.70 4.36
N ASN A 42 3.53 0.40 4.52
CA ASN A 42 4.32 -0.13 5.63
C ASN A 42 5.75 0.39 5.60
N ALA A 43 6.36 0.47 4.42
CA ALA A 43 7.71 0.99 4.25
C ALA A 43 7.78 2.48 4.63
N ILE A 44 6.81 3.26 4.17
CA ILE A 44 6.73 4.69 4.48
C ILE A 44 6.51 4.90 5.97
N ALA A 45 5.65 4.11 6.61
CA ALA A 45 5.41 4.19 8.04
C ALA A 45 6.69 3.91 8.84
N ALA A 46 7.48 2.92 8.40
CA ALA A 46 8.77 2.60 9.04
C ALA A 46 9.77 3.75 8.88
N GLU A 47 9.85 4.36 7.70
CA GLU A 47 10.72 5.51 7.46
C GLU A 47 10.32 6.69 8.32
N LEU A 48 9.02 6.98 8.45
CA LEU A 48 8.53 8.06 9.28
C LEU A 48 8.90 7.85 10.74
N ALA A 49 8.78 6.62 11.24
CA ALA A 49 9.15 6.27 12.60
C ALA A 49 10.65 6.50 12.84
N THR A 50 11.50 6.10 11.88
CA THR A 50 12.93 6.29 11.94
C THR A 50 13.29 7.78 11.96
N HIS A 51 12.69 8.57 11.09
CA HIS A 51 12.93 10.02 11.04
C HIS A 51 12.47 10.72 12.31
N ALA A 52 11.35 10.32 12.88
CA ALA A 52 10.86 10.87 14.14
C ALA A 52 11.85 10.60 15.29
N GLN A 53 12.41 9.39 15.32
CA GLN A 53 13.40 9.01 16.33
C GLN A 53 14.69 9.81 16.15
N GLU A 54 15.19 9.93 14.93
CA GLU A 54 16.39 10.71 14.61
C GLU A 54 16.20 12.19 15.01
N ARG A 55 15.04 12.76 14.70
CA ARG A 55 14.73 14.14 15.05
C ARG A 55 14.72 14.33 16.57
N ALA A 56 14.13 13.39 17.30
CA ALA A 56 14.11 13.43 18.76
C ALA A 56 15.52 13.38 19.35
N GLU A 57 16.39 12.54 18.79
CA GLU A 57 17.79 12.42 19.23
C GLU A 57 18.56 13.72 18.97
N ILE A 58 18.40 14.32 17.80
CA ILE A 58 19.03 15.58 17.45
C ILE A 58 18.57 16.68 18.40
N LYS A 59 17.27 16.76 18.65
CA LYS A 59 16.70 17.75 19.56
C LYS A 59 17.29 17.60 20.97
N ALA A 60 17.38 16.37 21.46
CA ALA A 60 17.94 16.10 22.78
C ALA A 60 19.42 16.51 22.87
N ARG A 61 20.20 16.27 21.80
CA ARG A 61 21.62 16.69 21.75
C ARG A 61 21.77 18.20 21.73
N VAL A 62 20.94 18.89 20.95
CA VAL A 62 20.95 20.35 20.89
C VAL A 62 20.59 20.93 22.27
N GLU A 63 19.58 20.42 22.92
CA GLU A 63 19.19 20.87 24.26
C GLU A 63 20.31 20.66 25.28
N ARG A 64 21.02 19.54 25.25
CA ARG A 64 22.15 19.27 26.13
C ARG A 64 23.31 20.27 25.89
N LEU A 65 23.58 20.60 24.62
CA LEU A 65 24.61 21.54 24.28
C LEU A 65 24.26 22.94 24.76
N LEU A 66 22.98 23.32 24.61
CA LEU A 66 22.51 24.62 25.09
C LEU A 66 22.62 24.71 26.62
N ASP A 67 22.25 23.65 27.33
CA ASP A 67 22.37 23.60 28.79
C ASP A 67 23.82 23.71 29.22
N ARG A 68 24.77 23.13 28.51
CA ARG A 68 26.18 23.23 28.79
C ARG A 68 26.68 24.66 28.60
N LEU A 69 26.23 25.33 27.54
CA LEU A 69 26.57 26.72 27.28
C LEU A 69 26.01 27.64 28.38
N ASP A 70 24.80 27.42 28.80
CA ASP A 70 24.16 28.16 29.88
C ASP A 70 24.93 27.95 31.20
N GLY A 71 25.37 26.74 31.47
CA GLY A 71 26.17 26.39 32.65
C GLY A 71 27.53 27.09 32.65
N LEU A 72 28.05 27.40 31.47
CA LEU A 72 29.31 28.15 31.34
C LEU A 72 29.13 29.67 31.33
N GLY A 73 27.89 30.14 31.30
CA GLY A 73 27.59 31.55 31.27
C GLY A 73 27.86 32.24 29.93
N LEU A 74 27.89 31.43 28.85
CA LEU A 74 28.18 31.93 27.48
C LEU A 74 26.97 32.29 26.67
N SER A 75 25.77 32.01 27.13
CA SER A 75 24.54 32.27 26.37
C SER A 75 23.92 33.62 26.73
#